data_e67ce8db85dada42fa440a380ddfa6a0
#
_entry.id   e67ce8db85dada42fa440a380ddfa6a0
#
_cell.length_a   1.000
_cell.length_b   1.000
_cell.length_c   1.000
_cell.angle_alpha   90.00
_cell.angle_beta   90.00
_cell.angle_gamma   90.00
#
_symmetry.space_group_name_H-M   'P 1'
#
loop_
_entity.id
_entity.type
_entity.pdbx_description
1 polymer ?
#
loop_
_entity_poly.entity_id
_entity_poly.type
_entity_poly.pdbx_seq_one_letter_code
_entity_poly.pdbx_strand_id
1 'polypeptide(L)'
;MDCFDVNPRPLFIEKPSRTRGQFRSLFLICTRNKHGQAVVEFTLVFVLLLVITWIPADFGLAFFSSQLAANASREGARIGAADPSYSTQVGNCTLPACFSLGDGTILKETANRLSSALLPGATITVDPLSGPTCNQMVQVRVEGTYNFFFYQLLHLMGVTTDLNTQPITRETSMRWEHQC
;
A
#
# COMPACT_ATOMS: atom_id res chain seq x y z
N MET A 1 -11.02 -31.47 20.76
CA MET A 1 -10.82 -31.48 22.23
C MET A 1 -11.06 -32.90 22.72
N ASP A 2 -10.09 -33.76 22.48
CA ASP A 2 -10.25 -35.18 22.80
C ASP A 2 -9.38 -35.52 24.00
N CYS A 3 -10.07 -35.76 25.16
CA CYS A 3 -9.43 -36.36 26.31
C CYS A 3 -9.43 -37.89 26.09
N PHE A 4 -8.27 -38.44 25.82
CA PHE A 4 -8.07 -39.88 25.74
C PHE A 4 -8.21 -40.48 27.15
N ASP A 5 -9.21 -41.33 27.28
CA ASP A 5 -9.51 -42.15 28.46
C ASP A 5 -8.54 -43.32 28.53
N VAL A 6 -7.57 -43.26 29.44
CA VAL A 6 -6.66 -44.39 29.74
C VAL A 6 -7.26 -45.21 30.83
N ASN A 7 -7.90 -46.30 30.42
CA ASN A 7 -8.49 -47.34 31.26
C ASN A 7 -7.38 -48.22 31.93
N PRO A 8 -7.17 -48.20 33.25
CA PRO A 8 -6.33 -49.17 33.91
C PRO A 8 -7.12 -50.40 34.30
N ARG A 9 -6.68 -51.57 33.82
CA ARG A 9 -7.23 -52.90 34.15
C ARG A 9 -7.19 -53.16 35.65
N PRO A 10 -8.18 -53.90 36.21
CA PRO A 10 -8.22 -54.22 37.60
C PRO A 10 -7.39 -55.49 37.92
N LEU A 11 -6.58 -55.42 38.92
CA LEU A 11 -5.95 -56.56 39.54
C LEU A 11 -6.34 -56.64 41.03
N PHE A 12 -7.12 -57.68 41.28
CA PHE A 12 -7.31 -58.46 42.52
C PHE A 12 -7.56 -57.79 43.88
N ILE A 13 -8.65 -58.17 44.35
CA ILE A 13 -9.30 -58.35 45.66
C ILE A 13 -8.35 -58.39 46.87
N GLU A 14 -8.57 -57.52 47.85
CA GLU A 14 -8.57 -57.88 49.26
C GLU A 14 -9.47 -56.91 50.09
N LYS A 15 -10.35 -57.45 50.92
CA LYS A 15 -11.28 -56.84 51.86
C LYS A 15 -10.66 -57.02 53.25
N PRO A 16 -11.14 -56.33 54.32
CA PRO A 16 -11.67 -54.98 54.55
C PRO A 16 -11.01 -54.25 55.74
N SER A 17 -11.23 -52.97 55.85
CA SER A 17 -11.57 -52.37 57.16
C SER A 17 -11.98 -50.90 57.02
N ARG A 18 -13.01 -50.64 57.75
CA ARG A 18 -13.73 -49.41 57.97
C ARG A 18 -12.83 -48.31 58.56
N THR A 19 -12.54 -47.22 57.87
CA THR A 19 -12.29 -45.92 58.51
C THR A 19 -12.50 -44.76 57.53
N ARG A 20 -13.41 -43.87 58.00
CA ARG A 20 -13.49 -42.42 57.79
C ARG A 20 -13.01 -41.83 56.47
N GLY A 21 -13.97 -41.13 55.91
CA GLY A 21 -13.90 -40.20 54.80
C GLY A 21 -12.62 -39.44 54.63
N GLN A 22 -12.03 -39.65 53.49
CA GLN A 22 -11.20 -38.66 52.83
C GLN A 22 -11.76 -38.49 51.43
N PHE A 23 -12.49 -37.38 51.24
CA PHE A 23 -12.69 -36.80 49.93
C PHE A 23 -11.32 -36.50 49.36
N ARG A 24 -10.71 -37.46 48.69
CA ARG A 24 -9.60 -37.19 47.80
C ARG A 24 -10.19 -36.48 46.59
N SER A 25 -10.14 -35.13 46.64
CA SER A 25 -10.25 -34.29 45.46
C SER A 25 -9.24 -34.83 44.46
N LEU A 26 -9.72 -35.56 43.46
CA LEU A 26 -8.93 -35.85 42.27
C LEU A 26 -8.67 -34.50 41.58
N PHE A 27 -7.56 -33.86 41.98
CA PHE A 27 -7.02 -32.76 41.24
C PHE A 27 -6.47 -33.39 39.97
N LEU A 28 -7.29 -33.38 38.93
CA LEU A 28 -6.85 -33.62 37.56
C LEU A 28 -5.83 -32.51 37.26
N ILE A 29 -4.56 -32.82 37.50
CA ILE A 29 -3.45 -32.01 37.00
C ILE A 29 -3.47 -32.19 35.48
N CYS A 30 -4.27 -31.35 34.80
CA CYS A 30 -4.19 -31.18 33.36
C CYS A 30 -2.81 -30.61 33.12
N THR A 31 -1.84 -31.43 32.74
CA THR A 31 -0.52 -30.99 32.31
C THR A 31 -0.72 -30.18 31.01
N ARG A 32 -0.93 -28.90 31.21
CA ARG A 32 -1.09 -27.92 30.14
C ARG A 32 0.18 -27.93 29.30
N ASN A 33 0.05 -28.42 28.09
CA ASN A 33 1.13 -28.55 27.12
C ASN A 33 1.70 -27.15 26.83
N LYS A 34 2.76 -26.74 27.50
CA LYS A 34 3.35 -25.40 27.45
C LYS A 34 3.92 -25.06 26.06
N HIS A 35 4.19 -26.07 25.24
CA HIS A 35 4.68 -25.87 23.88
C HIS A 35 3.66 -25.22 22.94
N GLY A 36 2.37 -25.53 23.05
CA GLY A 36 1.32 -24.91 22.25
C GLY A 36 1.07 -23.44 22.60
N GLN A 37 1.22 -23.07 23.88
CA GLN A 37 1.01 -21.71 24.35
C GLN A 37 2.04 -20.75 23.75
N ALA A 38 3.33 -21.13 23.72
CA ALA A 38 4.39 -20.30 23.15
C ALA A 38 4.21 -20.03 21.65
N VAL A 39 3.71 -21.00 20.90
CA VAL A 39 3.42 -20.83 19.47
C VAL A 39 2.28 -19.83 19.25
N VAL A 40 1.19 -19.92 20.03
CA VAL A 40 0.07 -18.98 19.94
C VAL A 40 0.51 -17.56 20.29
N GLU A 41 1.30 -17.39 21.36
CA GLU A 41 1.81 -16.11 21.81
C GLU A 41 2.73 -15.48 20.75
N PHE A 42 3.67 -16.28 20.20
CA PHE A 42 4.54 -15.86 19.10
C PHE A 42 3.72 -15.42 17.87
N THR A 43 2.74 -16.22 17.45
CA THR A 43 1.90 -15.90 16.28
C THR A 43 1.14 -14.59 16.47
N LEU A 44 0.60 -14.36 17.67
CA LEU A 44 -0.14 -13.14 17.97
C LEU A 44 0.77 -11.91 17.93
N VAL A 45 1.95 -11.97 18.55
CA VAL A 45 2.95 -10.90 18.51
C VAL A 45 3.44 -10.66 17.09
N PHE A 46 3.70 -11.73 16.33
CA PHE A 46 4.15 -11.64 14.94
C PHE A 46 3.12 -10.95 14.04
N VAL A 47 1.84 -11.32 14.13
CA VAL A 47 0.76 -10.67 13.37
C VAL A 47 0.63 -9.19 13.75
N LEU A 48 0.73 -8.88 15.06
CA LEU A 48 0.69 -7.51 15.53
C LEU A 48 1.85 -6.67 14.95
N LEU A 49 3.07 -7.20 14.97
CA LEU A 49 4.24 -6.55 14.38
C LEU A 49 4.09 -6.36 12.87
N LEU A 50 3.54 -7.36 12.15
CA LEU A 50 3.25 -7.24 10.73
C LEU A 50 2.32 -6.06 10.45
N VAL A 51 1.21 -5.94 11.16
CA VAL A 51 0.23 -4.86 10.97
C VAL A 51 0.88 -3.49 11.26
N ILE A 52 1.60 -3.36 12.39
CA ILE A 52 2.26 -2.10 12.78
C ILE A 52 3.32 -1.68 11.74
N THR A 53 4.02 -2.62 11.12
CA THR A 53 5.04 -2.33 10.11
C THR A 53 4.43 -2.02 8.74
N TRP A 54 3.34 -2.69 8.39
CA TRP A 54 2.73 -2.58 7.06
C TRP A 54 2.05 -1.24 6.83
N ILE A 55 1.35 -0.71 7.83
CA ILE A 55 0.65 0.58 7.71
C ILE A 55 1.62 1.72 7.34
N PRO A 56 2.74 1.95 8.07
CA PRO A 56 3.70 2.98 7.69
C PRO A 56 4.36 2.75 6.33
N ALA A 57 4.60 1.48 5.95
CA ALA A 57 5.18 1.15 4.66
C ALA A 57 4.25 1.55 3.50
N ASP A 58 2.96 1.30 3.60
CA ASP A 58 1.97 1.65 2.57
C ASP A 58 1.82 3.18 2.44
N PHE A 59 1.77 3.91 3.57
CA PHE A 59 1.82 5.37 3.54
C PHE A 59 3.14 5.92 2.96
N GLY A 60 4.25 5.27 3.23
CA GLY A 60 5.55 5.61 2.64
C GLY A 60 5.55 5.50 1.13
N LEU A 61 4.93 4.44 0.59
CA LEU A 61 4.77 4.25 -0.85
C LEU A 61 3.83 5.29 -1.48
N ALA A 62 2.74 5.66 -0.80
CA ALA A 62 1.85 6.72 -1.23
C ALA A 62 2.57 8.08 -1.29
N PHE A 63 3.38 8.39 -0.27
CA PHE A 63 4.21 9.60 -0.28
C PHE A 63 5.25 9.57 -1.40
N PHE A 64 5.93 8.45 -1.59
CA PHE A 64 6.92 8.26 -2.65
C PHE A 64 6.29 8.46 -4.04
N SER A 65 5.12 7.88 -4.31
CA SER A 65 4.42 8.06 -5.58
C SER A 65 4.03 9.53 -5.83
N SER A 66 3.65 10.26 -4.77
CA SER A 66 3.41 11.69 -4.82
C SER A 66 4.66 12.51 -5.17
N GLN A 67 5.85 12.12 -4.65
CA GLN A 67 7.12 12.75 -5.01
C GLN A 67 7.53 12.44 -6.45
N LEU A 68 7.28 11.20 -6.93
CA LEU A 68 7.50 10.86 -8.34
C LEU A 68 6.64 11.73 -9.26
N ALA A 69 5.36 11.91 -8.96
CA ALA A 69 4.47 12.78 -9.74
C ALA A 69 4.95 14.24 -9.74
N ALA A 70 5.41 14.75 -8.58
CA ALA A 70 5.96 16.10 -8.48
C ALA A 70 7.26 16.27 -9.29
N ASN A 71 8.14 15.28 -9.28
CA ASN A 71 9.37 15.33 -10.07
C ASN A 71 9.08 15.21 -11.57
N ALA A 72 8.12 14.37 -11.95
CA ALA A 72 7.68 14.23 -13.33
C ALA A 72 7.08 15.52 -13.87
N SER A 73 6.18 16.18 -13.12
CA SER A 73 5.59 17.46 -13.54
C SER A 73 6.64 18.57 -13.67
N ARG A 74 7.65 18.61 -12.78
CA ARG A 74 8.77 19.58 -12.86
C ARG A 74 9.63 19.34 -14.08
N GLU A 75 9.98 18.10 -14.38
CA GLU A 75 10.78 17.76 -15.56
C GLU A 75 10.02 18.07 -16.84
N GLY A 76 8.73 17.72 -16.92
CA GLY A 76 7.88 18.08 -18.06
C GLY A 76 7.80 19.60 -18.26
N ALA A 77 7.57 20.36 -17.19
CA ALA A 77 7.52 21.81 -17.25
C ALA A 77 8.88 22.43 -17.66
N ARG A 78 10.00 21.85 -17.21
CA ARG A 78 11.36 22.28 -17.60
C ARG A 78 11.62 22.09 -19.10
N ILE A 79 11.26 20.91 -19.62
CA ILE A 79 11.40 20.60 -21.05
C ILE A 79 10.47 21.52 -21.86
N GLY A 80 9.22 21.68 -21.43
CA GLY A 80 8.27 22.56 -22.09
C GLY A 80 8.67 24.03 -22.07
N ALA A 81 9.30 24.51 -21.00
CA ALA A 81 9.80 25.90 -20.93
C ALA A 81 10.92 26.19 -21.95
N ALA A 82 11.75 25.21 -22.25
CA ALA A 82 12.86 25.32 -23.19
C ALA A 82 12.45 24.98 -24.65
N ASP A 83 11.25 24.46 -24.89
CA ASP A 83 10.79 24.03 -26.20
C ASP A 83 10.11 25.21 -26.98
N PRO A 84 10.68 25.64 -28.13
CA PRO A 84 10.02 26.65 -28.94
C PRO A 84 8.73 26.18 -29.58
N SER A 85 8.52 24.85 -29.73
CA SER A 85 7.34 24.24 -30.32
C SER A 85 6.29 23.78 -29.28
N TYR A 86 6.36 24.33 -28.08
CA TYR A 86 5.47 23.96 -26.97
C TYR A 86 3.99 23.92 -27.36
N SER A 87 3.51 24.90 -28.12
CA SER A 87 2.11 25.00 -28.54
C SER A 87 1.60 23.78 -29.34
N THR A 88 2.49 23.04 -29.99
CA THR A 88 2.18 21.83 -30.74
C THR A 88 2.13 20.58 -29.86
N GLN A 89 2.62 20.67 -28.63
CA GLN A 89 2.70 19.57 -27.67
C GLN A 89 1.65 19.64 -26.57
N VAL A 90 0.71 20.59 -26.67
CA VAL A 90 -0.41 20.72 -25.77
C VAL A 90 -1.35 19.53 -25.94
N GLY A 91 -1.74 18.93 -24.82
CA GLY A 91 -2.66 17.79 -24.84
C GLY A 91 -2.56 16.94 -23.57
N ASN A 92 -3.17 15.79 -23.60
CA ASN A 92 -3.13 14.85 -22.49
C ASN A 92 -2.85 13.44 -22.98
N CYS A 93 -2.35 12.63 -22.09
CA CYS A 93 -2.23 11.17 -22.27
C CYS A 93 -2.37 10.45 -20.95
N THR A 94 -2.78 9.18 -21.01
CA THR A 94 -2.94 8.31 -19.84
C THR A 94 -1.96 7.16 -19.93
N LEU A 95 -1.31 6.81 -18.81
CA LEU A 95 -0.45 5.64 -18.74
C LEU A 95 -1.24 4.34 -18.98
N PRO A 96 -0.75 3.37 -19.74
CA PRO A 96 0.59 3.33 -20.35
C PRO A 96 0.69 3.94 -21.75
N ALA A 97 -0.37 4.49 -22.33
CA ALA A 97 -0.37 5.00 -23.71
C ALA A 97 0.69 6.10 -23.96
N CYS A 98 1.02 6.87 -22.93
CA CYS A 98 2.05 7.93 -23.02
C CYS A 98 3.42 7.39 -23.47
N PHE A 99 3.76 6.14 -23.15
CA PHE A 99 5.05 5.55 -23.54
C PHE A 99 5.16 5.25 -25.03
N SER A 100 4.04 5.21 -25.76
CA SER A 100 4.02 4.99 -27.21
C SER A 100 4.21 6.28 -28.03
N LEU A 101 4.25 7.44 -27.36
CA LEU A 101 4.48 8.72 -28.02
C LEU A 101 5.92 8.84 -28.54
N GLY A 102 6.15 9.81 -29.43
CA GLY A 102 7.49 10.09 -29.98
C GLY A 102 8.48 10.51 -28.88
N ASP A 103 9.75 10.14 -29.06
CA ASP A 103 10.84 10.56 -28.17
C ASP A 103 10.99 12.09 -28.20
N GLY A 104 11.30 12.68 -27.05
CA GLY A 104 11.45 14.11 -26.90
C GLY A 104 10.14 14.88 -26.73
N THR A 105 8.96 14.21 -26.76
CA THR A 105 7.71 14.89 -26.42
C THR A 105 7.59 15.09 -24.91
N ILE A 106 7.05 16.25 -24.50
CA ILE A 106 6.85 16.59 -23.07
C ILE A 106 6.09 15.49 -22.35
N LEU A 107 5.02 14.99 -22.96
CA LEU A 107 4.19 13.93 -22.40
C LEU A 107 4.96 12.64 -22.15
N LYS A 108 5.78 12.18 -23.11
CA LYS A 108 6.57 10.95 -22.96
C LYS A 108 7.66 11.09 -21.93
N GLU A 109 8.40 12.21 -21.96
CA GLU A 109 9.48 12.44 -20.99
C GLU A 109 8.95 12.57 -19.56
N THR A 110 7.78 13.19 -19.40
CA THR A 110 7.07 13.22 -18.12
C THR A 110 6.66 11.80 -17.69
N ALA A 111 6.12 10.98 -18.62
CA ALA A 111 5.73 9.61 -18.36
C ALA A 111 6.91 8.73 -17.93
N ASN A 112 8.09 8.91 -18.54
CA ASN A 112 9.30 8.17 -18.21
C ASN A 112 9.78 8.36 -16.75
N ARG A 113 9.32 9.43 -16.09
CA ARG A 113 9.60 9.71 -14.67
C ARG A 113 8.55 9.09 -13.73
N LEU A 114 7.46 8.57 -14.27
CA LEU A 114 6.38 7.94 -13.49
C LEU A 114 6.52 6.41 -13.47
N SER A 115 6.02 5.81 -12.41
CA SER A 115 5.89 4.35 -12.31
C SER A 115 4.44 3.96 -12.56
N SER A 116 4.18 3.24 -13.65
CA SER A 116 2.84 2.70 -13.94
C SER A 116 2.37 1.67 -12.91
N ALA A 117 3.29 1.07 -12.14
CA ALA A 117 2.97 0.14 -11.07
C ALA A 117 2.44 0.86 -9.82
N LEU A 118 2.96 2.07 -9.52
CA LEU A 118 2.53 2.86 -8.35
C LEU A 118 1.35 3.78 -8.63
N LEU A 119 1.26 4.27 -9.88
CA LEU A 119 0.21 5.18 -10.35
C LEU A 119 -0.43 4.61 -11.62
N PRO A 120 -1.16 3.50 -11.53
CA PRO A 120 -1.83 2.91 -12.68
C PRO A 120 -2.87 3.88 -13.24
N GLY A 121 -2.86 4.07 -14.57
CA GLY A 121 -3.80 4.96 -15.23
C GLY A 121 -3.59 6.45 -14.94
N ALA A 122 -2.39 6.87 -14.51
CA ALA A 122 -2.10 8.29 -14.30
C ALA A 122 -2.23 9.06 -15.61
N THR A 123 -2.85 10.23 -15.55
CA THR A 123 -3.05 11.15 -16.68
C THR A 123 -2.05 12.30 -16.57
N ILE A 124 -1.37 12.57 -17.66
CA ILE A 124 -0.46 13.70 -17.81
C ILE A 124 -1.14 14.70 -18.73
N THR A 125 -1.24 15.95 -18.30
CA THR A 125 -1.83 17.04 -19.07
C THR A 125 -0.80 18.15 -19.25
N VAL A 126 -0.61 18.59 -20.48
CA VAL A 126 0.18 19.78 -20.86
C VAL A 126 -0.83 20.83 -21.28
N ASP A 127 -0.99 21.87 -20.45
CA ASP A 127 -1.94 22.93 -20.67
C ASP A 127 -1.44 23.96 -21.69
N PRO A 128 -2.33 24.68 -22.40
CA PRO A 128 -1.92 25.78 -23.26
C PRO A 128 -1.15 26.85 -22.49
N LEU A 129 -0.29 27.61 -23.21
CA LEU A 129 0.40 28.74 -22.61
C LEU A 129 -0.57 29.70 -21.95
N SER A 130 -0.31 30.04 -20.71
CA SER A 130 -1.13 30.93 -19.90
C SER A 130 -0.38 32.21 -19.52
N GLY A 131 -1.08 33.33 -19.43
CA GLY A 131 -0.50 34.62 -19.04
C GLY A 131 -0.34 35.62 -20.19
N PRO A 132 0.13 36.84 -19.90
CA PRO A 132 0.34 37.89 -20.89
C PRO A 132 1.49 37.56 -21.83
N THR A 133 1.52 38.14 -23.04
CA THR A 133 2.40 37.79 -24.16
C THR A 133 3.90 37.69 -23.80
N CYS A 134 4.39 38.54 -22.91
CA CYS A 134 5.78 38.50 -22.46
C CYS A 134 6.01 37.84 -21.10
N ASN A 135 4.99 37.15 -20.56
CA ASN A 135 5.07 36.40 -19.30
C ASN A 135 4.19 35.18 -19.36
N GLN A 136 4.36 34.38 -20.40
CA GLN A 136 3.60 33.14 -20.56
C GLN A 136 4.19 32.02 -19.70
N MET A 137 3.34 31.21 -19.18
CA MET A 137 3.68 30.07 -18.31
C MET A 137 3.33 28.77 -19.00
N VAL A 138 4.28 27.84 -18.95
CA VAL A 138 4.09 26.43 -19.27
C VAL A 138 3.57 25.74 -18.03
N GLN A 139 2.54 24.94 -18.18
CA GLN A 139 1.93 24.20 -17.07
C GLN A 139 1.80 22.74 -17.42
N VAL A 140 2.36 21.89 -16.55
CA VAL A 140 2.26 20.44 -16.67
C VAL A 140 1.66 19.87 -15.40
N ARG A 141 0.59 19.11 -15.58
CA ARG A 141 -0.16 18.47 -14.51
C ARG A 141 -0.09 16.97 -14.63
N VAL A 142 0.12 16.31 -13.50
CA VAL A 142 0.08 14.85 -13.36
C VAL A 142 -0.99 14.49 -12.34
N GLU A 143 -1.95 13.70 -12.78
CA GLU A 143 -3.04 13.21 -11.96
C GLU A 143 -3.04 11.68 -11.95
N GLY A 144 -3.24 11.08 -10.79
CA GLY A 144 -3.29 9.64 -10.65
C GLY A 144 -3.90 9.24 -9.31
N THR A 145 -4.14 7.95 -9.16
CA THR A 145 -4.64 7.39 -7.90
C THR A 145 -3.66 6.34 -7.39
N TYR A 146 -3.29 6.46 -6.13
CA TYR A 146 -2.53 5.44 -5.44
C TYR A 146 -3.51 4.50 -4.72
N ASN A 147 -3.35 3.20 -4.91
CA ASN A 147 -4.16 2.17 -4.26
C ASN A 147 -3.39 1.59 -3.08
N PHE A 148 -3.90 1.77 -1.87
CA PHE A 148 -3.30 1.21 -0.66
C PHE A 148 -3.38 -0.31 -0.66
N PHE A 149 -2.26 -0.97 -0.54
CA PHE A 149 -2.17 -2.43 -0.53
C PHE A 149 -2.83 -3.05 0.71
N PHE A 150 -2.67 -2.40 1.86
CA PHE A 150 -3.26 -2.86 3.11
C PHE A 150 -4.79 -2.92 3.05
N TYR A 151 -5.43 -1.91 2.42
CA TYR A 151 -6.88 -1.91 2.27
C TYR A 151 -7.37 -2.97 1.27
N GLN A 152 -6.59 -3.29 0.25
CA GLN A 152 -6.91 -4.40 -0.65
C GLN A 152 -6.92 -5.74 0.09
N LEU A 153 -5.98 -5.94 1.01
CA LEU A 153 -5.95 -7.13 1.87
C LEU A 153 -7.15 -7.17 2.82
N LEU A 154 -7.53 -6.04 3.43
CA LEU A 154 -8.72 -5.94 4.29
C LEU A 154 -10.00 -6.22 3.52
N HIS A 155 -10.10 -5.75 2.28
CA HIS A 155 -11.24 -6.02 1.41
C HIS A 155 -11.40 -7.52 1.13
N LEU A 156 -10.30 -8.24 0.95
CA LEU A 156 -10.32 -9.71 0.81
C LEU A 156 -10.86 -10.40 2.07
N MET A 157 -10.69 -9.77 3.25
CA MET A 157 -11.25 -10.25 4.53
C MET A 157 -12.70 -9.79 4.77
N GLY A 158 -13.34 -9.12 3.78
CA GLY A 158 -14.73 -8.68 3.85
C GLY A 158 -14.94 -7.30 4.48
N VAL A 159 -13.88 -6.54 4.75
CA VAL A 159 -13.98 -5.16 5.25
C VAL A 159 -14.15 -4.22 4.07
N THR A 160 -15.32 -3.61 3.92
CA THR A 160 -15.59 -2.60 2.89
C THR A 160 -15.33 -1.21 3.46
N THR A 161 -14.30 -0.53 2.93
CA THR A 161 -13.98 0.86 3.28
C THR A 161 -13.70 1.66 2.01
N ASP A 162 -14.13 2.90 1.96
CA ASP A 162 -13.90 3.82 0.83
C ASP A 162 -12.48 4.44 0.84
N LEU A 163 -11.64 4.05 1.81
CA LEU A 163 -10.29 4.59 2.01
C LEU A 163 -9.20 3.84 1.23
N ASN A 164 -9.57 3.05 0.23
CA ASN A 164 -8.64 2.21 -0.53
C ASN A 164 -7.80 2.99 -1.55
N THR A 165 -8.17 4.21 -1.87
CA THR A 165 -7.50 5.01 -2.91
C THR A 165 -7.18 6.42 -2.42
N GLN A 166 -6.01 6.92 -2.81
CA GLN A 166 -5.60 8.30 -2.56
C GLN A 166 -5.38 9.01 -3.90
N PRO A 167 -6.16 10.04 -4.23
CA PRO A 167 -5.89 10.84 -5.42
C PRO A 167 -4.61 11.66 -5.22
N ILE A 168 -3.77 11.67 -6.23
CA ILE A 168 -2.52 12.42 -6.28
C ILE A 168 -2.60 13.34 -7.49
N THR A 169 -2.59 14.64 -7.22
CA THR A 169 -2.51 15.68 -8.26
C THR A 169 -1.28 16.53 -7.99
N ARG A 170 -0.40 16.63 -8.99
CA ARG A 170 0.80 17.49 -8.95
C ARG A 170 0.86 18.32 -10.20
N GLU A 171 1.06 19.60 -9.99
CA GLU A 171 1.10 20.59 -11.03
C GLU A 171 2.34 21.44 -10.87
N THR A 172 2.99 21.76 -11.98
CA THR A 172 4.16 22.64 -12.00
C THR A 172 4.00 23.63 -13.16
N SER A 173 4.21 24.89 -12.85
CA SER A 173 4.27 25.96 -13.84
C SER A 173 5.67 26.56 -13.94
N MET A 174 6.15 26.79 -15.14
CA MET A 174 7.44 27.44 -15.42
C MET A 174 7.26 28.51 -16.48
N ARG A 175 8.09 29.54 -16.41
CA ARG A 175 8.06 30.58 -17.42
C ARG A 175 8.59 30.04 -18.74
N TRP A 176 7.88 30.29 -19.84
CA TRP A 176 8.36 29.93 -21.18
C TRP A 176 9.49 30.83 -21.62
N GLU A 177 10.60 30.27 -22.13
CA GLU A 177 11.82 30.99 -22.44
C GLU A 177 11.76 31.69 -23.81
N HIS A 178 10.87 31.27 -24.71
CA HIS A 178 10.82 31.76 -26.11
C HIS A 178 9.82 32.90 -26.31
N GLN A 179 9.64 33.74 -25.32
CA GLN A 179 8.76 34.90 -25.39
C GLN A 179 9.57 36.20 -25.40
N CYS A 180 9.06 37.24 -26.06
CA CYS A 180 9.69 38.58 -26.12
C CYS A 180 11.20 38.62 -25.84
#